data_7663af4359edc6500631f27b4af8adbb
#
_entry.id   7663af4359edc6500631f27b4af8adbb
#
_cell.length_a   1.000
_cell.length_b   1.000
_cell.length_c   1.000
_cell.angle_alpha   90.00
_cell.angle_beta   90.00
_cell.angle_gamma   90.00
#
_symmetry.space_group_name_H-M   'P 1'
#
loop_
_entity.id
_entity.type
_entity.pdbx_description
1 polymer ?
#
loop_
_entity_poly.entity_id
_entity_poly.type
_entity_poly.pdbx_seq_one_letter_code
_entity_poly.pdbx_strand_id
1 'polypeptide(L)'
;IGKHLSDTLPPEIAARMLEQMKTVLATQQVRSVEYELIECGDVLHFEARLVATSPSEVLGLVRDISERKRAEEQIRRLAYCDGLTGIPNRQAFLETLERELQRAKMGNKKFAVLFMDLDAFKRINDTLGHDAGDQLLKMVSERLRETPRPSDLVSRGEGVEHDARDAASLARLGGDEFTILIPDLER
;
A
#
# COMPACT_ATOMS: atom_id res chain seq x y z
N ILE A 1 27.34 -16.96 -19.66
CA ILE A 1 27.01 -18.39 -19.89
C ILE A 1 27.76 -19.20 -18.83
N GLY A 2 27.12 -20.21 -18.23
CA GLY A 2 27.76 -21.13 -17.26
C GLY A 2 27.88 -20.58 -15.83
N LYS A 3 27.16 -19.52 -15.46
CA LYS A 3 27.07 -19.05 -14.06
C LYS A 3 25.91 -19.71 -13.34
N HIS A 4 26.08 -19.96 -12.04
CA HIS A 4 24.96 -20.37 -11.20
C HIS A 4 23.98 -19.21 -10.99
N LEU A 5 22.72 -19.52 -10.77
CA LEU A 5 21.69 -18.51 -10.50
C LEU A 5 22.01 -17.73 -9.23
N SER A 6 22.61 -18.39 -8.24
CA SER A 6 23.13 -17.81 -6.99
C SER A 6 24.27 -16.80 -7.17
N ASP A 7 24.92 -16.79 -8.33
CA ASP A 7 26.00 -15.85 -8.63
C ASP A 7 25.48 -14.53 -9.24
N THR A 8 24.20 -14.55 -9.65
CA THR A 8 23.56 -13.43 -10.37
C THR A 8 22.38 -12.81 -9.63
N LEU A 9 21.77 -13.55 -8.70
CA LEU A 9 20.63 -13.11 -7.91
C LEU A 9 20.91 -13.21 -6.41
N PRO A 10 20.30 -12.38 -5.57
CA PRO A 10 20.31 -12.54 -4.13
C PRO A 10 19.88 -13.96 -3.71
N PRO A 11 20.48 -14.52 -2.63
CA PRO A 11 20.27 -15.92 -2.25
C PRO A 11 18.80 -16.33 -2.10
N GLU A 12 17.96 -15.46 -1.52
CA GLU A 12 16.53 -15.72 -1.31
C GLU A 12 15.77 -15.79 -2.63
N ILE A 13 16.06 -14.89 -3.56
CA ILE A 13 15.43 -14.87 -4.89
C ILE A 13 15.91 -16.07 -5.70
N ALA A 14 17.20 -16.39 -5.66
CA ALA A 14 17.78 -17.55 -6.32
C ALA A 14 17.15 -18.86 -5.82
N ALA A 15 16.98 -19.03 -4.50
CA ALA A 15 16.36 -20.20 -3.91
C ALA A 15 14.88 -20.35 -4.35
N ARG A 16 14.10 -19.25 -4.30
CA ARG A 16 12.71 -19.23 -4.77
C ARG A 16 12.60 -19.56 -6.26
N MET A 17 13.51 -19.03 -7.08
CA MET A 17 13.55 -19.28 -8.50
C MET A 17 13.87 -20.75 -8.82
N LEU A 18 14.83 -21.35 -8.12
CA LEU A 18 15.16 -22.78 -8.26
C LEU A 18 14.00 -23.68 -7.88
N GLU A 19 13.24 -23.35 -6.85
CA GLU A 19 12.04 -24.09 -6.45
C GLU A 19 10.97 -24.03 -7.54
N GLN A 20 10.73 -22.84 -8.11
CA GLN A 20 9.78 -22.71 -9.22
C GLN A 20 10.24 -23.45 -10.47
N MET A 21 11.54 -23.45 -10.79
CA MET A 21 12.09 -24.24 -11.90
C MET A 21 11.86 -25.75 -11.71
N LYS A 22 12.06 -26.29 -10.49
CA LYS A 22 11.75 -27.70 -10.17
C LYS A 22 10.27 -27.99 -10.37
N THR A 23 9.39 -27.08 -9.95
CA THR A 23 7.94 -27.21 -10.13
C THR A 23 7.56 -27.22 -11.60
N VAL A 24 8.17 -26.33 -12.41
CA VAL A 24 7.97 -26.27 -13.87
C VAL A 24 8.38 -27.57 -14.54
N LEU A 25 9.54 -28.13 -14.18
CA LEU A 25 10.00 -29.41 -14.70
C LEU A 25 9.06 -30.58 -14.33
N ALA A 26 8.57 -30.58 -13.08
CA ALA A 26 7.68 -31.66 -12.61
C ALA A 26 6.27 -31.56 -13.21
N THR A 27 5.74 -30.33 -13.41
CA THR A 27 4.36 -30.14 -13.85
C THR A 27 4.21 -29.89 -15.35
N GLN A 28 5.30 -29.51 -16.01
CA GLN A 28 5.35 -29.03 -17.42
C GLN A 28 4.45 -27.81 -17.67
N GLN A 29 4.08 -27.08 -16.60
CA GLN A 29 3.25 -25.88 -16.68
C GLN A 29 4.11 -24.62 -16.62
N VAL A 30 3.73 -23.61 -17.40
CA VAL A 30 4.36 -22.28 -17.37
C VAL A 30 4.10 -21.63 -16.00
N ARG A 31 5.15 -21.06 -15.42
CA ARG A 31 5.07 -20.28 -14.17
C ARG A 31 5.60 -18.88 -14.38
N SER A 32 4.97 -17.91 -13.72
CA SER A 32 5.46 -16.54 -13.63
C SER A 32 5.82 -16.23 -12.19
N VAL A 33 6.97 -15.59 -12.00
CA VAL A 33 7.51 -15.19 -10.68
C VAL A 33 7.89 -13.72 -10.75
N GLU A 34 7.21 -12.89 -9.97
CA GLU A 34 7.63 -11.50 -9.78
C GLU A 34 8.63 -11.43 -8.61
N TYR A 35 9.67 -10.61 -8.76
CA TYR A 35 10.68 -10.38 -7.72
C TYR A 35 11.25 -8.95 -7.82
N GLU A 36 11.89 -8.53 -6.75
CA GLU A 36 12.48 -7.20 -6.63
C GLU A 36 13.99 -7.29 -6.49
N LEU A 37 14.69 -6.36 -7.12
CA LEU A 37 16.12 -6.16 -6.92
C LEU A 37 16.36 -4.72 -6.49
N ILE A 38 17.34 -4.52 -5.61
CA ILE A 38 17.79 -3.20 -5.22
C ILE A 38 19.07 -2.92 -5.99
N GLU A 39 19.03 -1.96 -6.91
CA GLU A 39 20.19 -1.48 -7.67
C GLU A 39 20.40 0.00 -7.41
N CYS A 40 21.59 0.38 -6.97
CA CYS A 40 21.97 1.77 -6.67
C CYS A 40 21.01 2.52 -5.73
N GLY A 41 20.27 1.80 -4.88
CA GLY A 41 19.28 2.35 -3.97
C GLY A 41 17.85 2.42 -4.53
N ASP A 42 17.65 2.10 -5.80
CA ASP A 42 16.34 2.00 -6.42
C ASP A 42 15.81 0.56 -6.38
N VAL A 43 14.50 0.42 -6.13
CA VAL A 43 13.80 -0.86 -6.21
C VAL A 43 13.34 -1.08 -7.64
N LEU A 44 13.86 -2.13 -8.27
CA LEU A 44 13.46 -2.58 -9.60
C LEU A 44 12.62 -3.84 -9.50
N HIS A 45 11.56 -3.92 -10.28
CA HIS A 45 10.64 -5.06 -10.30
C HIS A 45 10.81 -5.86 -11.60
N PHE A 46 10.95 -7.17 -11.45
CA PHE A 46 11.11 -8.09 -12.58
C PHE A 46 10.06 -9.18 -12.56
N GLU A 47 9.64 -9.61 -13.73
CA GLU A 47 8.84 -10.81 -13.94
C GLU A 47 9.68 -11.85 -14.69
N ALA A 48 9.88 -13.01 -14.08
CA ALA A 48 10.49 -14.18 -14.74
C ALA A 48 9.40 -15.17 -15.15
N ARG A 49 9.26 -15.41 -16.46
CA ARG A 49 8.38 -16.45 -16.98
C ARG A 49 9.20 -17.68 -17.27
N LEU A 50 8.87 -18.80 -16.60
CA LEU A 50 9.60 -20.05 -16.64
C LEU A 50 8.79 -21.09 -17.45
N VAL A 51 9.46 -21.73 -18.42
CA VAL A 51 8.88 -22.73 -19.31
C VAL A 51 9.84 -23.90 -19.41
N ALA A 52 9.35 -25.15 -19.26
CA ALA A 52 10.14 -26.33 -19.55
C ALA A 52 10.33 -26.46 -21.06
N THR A 53 11.56 -26.57 -21.53
CA THR A 53 11.94 -26.80 -22.92
C THR A 53 12.30 -28.27 -23.18
N SER A 54 12.69 -28.96 -22.10
CA SER A 54 12.97 -30.41 -22.11
C SER A 54 12.69 -30.98 -20.71
N PRO A 55 12.78 -32.30 -20.49
CA PRO A 55 12.61 -32.89 -19.16
C PRO A 55 13.62 -32.37 -18.08
N SER A 56 14.73 -31.78 -18.52
CA SER A 56 15.79 -31.31 -17.64
C SER A 56 16.15 -29.82 -17.80
N GLU A 57 15.47 -29.12 -18.71
CA GLU A 57 15.81 -27.73 -19.03
C GLU A 57 14.62 -26.78 -18.86
N VAL A 58 14.86 -25.62 -18.30
CA VAL A 58 13.89 -24.53 -18.14
C VAL A 58 14.41 -23.29 -18.85
N LEU A 59 13.61 -22.72 -19.72
CA LEU A 59 13.84 -21.39 -20.27
C LEU A 59 13.18 -20.36 -19.34
N GLY A 60 13.97 -19.40 -18.88
CA GLY A 60 13.52 -18.24 -18.13
C GLY A 60 13.57 -16.98 -18.99
N LEU A 61 12.41 -16.37 -19.25
CA LEU A 61 12.33 -15.04 -19.86
C LEU A 61 12.11 -14.01 -18.75
N VAL A 62 13.07 -13.10 -18.58
CA VAL A 62 13.01 -12.03 -17.58
C VAL A 62 12.62 -10.73 -18.26
N ARG A 63 11.62 -10.05 -17.69
CA ARG A 63 11.13 -8.75 -18.12
C ARG A 63 11.21 -7.77 -16.96
N ASP A 64 11.75 -6.58 -17.20
CA ASP A 64 11.60 -5.44 -16.29
C ASP A 64 10.16 -4.92 -16.36
N ILE A 65 9.49 -4.88 -15.19
CA ILE A 65 8.11 -4.41 -15.02
C ILE A 65 8.05 -3.18 -14.13
N SER A 66 9.18 -2.53 -13.84
CA SER A 66 9.27 -1.40 -12.91
C SER A 66 8.41 -0.22 -13.36
N GLU A 67 8.42 0.11 -14.66
CA GLU A 67 7.56 1.18 -15.19
C GLU A 67 6.07 0.84 -15.03
N ARG A 68 5.67 -0.39 -15.31
CA ARG A 68 4.28 -0.86 -15.12
C ARG A 68 3.87 -0.73 -13.66
N LYS A 69 4.69 -1.22 -12.73
CA LYS A 69 4.42 -1.14 -11.28
C LYS A 69 4.33 0.32 -10.78
N ARG A 70 5.21 1.19 -11.25
CA ARG A 70 5.16 2.64 -10.92
C ARG A 70 3.88 3.29 -11.43
N ALA A 71 3.47 2.96 -12.66
CA ALA A 71 2.23 3.50 -13.23
C ALA A 71 0.99 2.97 -12.49
N GLU A 72 0.93 1.68 -12.17
CA GLU A 72 -0.14 1.07 -11.37
C GLU A 72 -0.25 1.72 -9.99
N GLU A 73 0.88 1.94 -9.30
CA GLU A 73 0.92 2.60 -8.00
C GLU A 73 0.49 4.08 -8.10
N GLN A 74 0.91 4.78 -9.16
CA GLN A 74 0.49 6.16 -9.39
C GLN A 74 -1.02 6.25 -9.63
N ILE A 75 -1.59 5.36 -10.43
CA ILE A 75 -3.04 5.27 -10.67
C ILE A 75 -3.75 4.99 -9.34
N ARG A 76 -3.24 4.05 -8.54
CA ARG A 76 -3.79 3.73 -7.22
C ARG A 76 -3.77 4.94 -6.29
N ARG A 77 -2.66 5.69 -6.24
CA ARG A 77 -2.55 6.91 -5.44
C ARG A 77 -3.53 7.98 -5.88
N LEU A 78 -3.68 8.20 -7.19
CA LEU A 78 -4.65 9.16 -7.73
C LEU A 78 -6.10 8.79 -7.41
N ALA A 79 -6.42 7.48 -7.40
CA ALA A 79 -7.76 6.99 -7.10
C ALA A 79 -8.11 7.06 -5.61
N TYR A 80 -7.13 6.83 -4.72
CA TYR A 80 -7.38 6.57 -3.29
C TYR A 80 -6.75 7.56 -2.32
N CYS A 81 -5.87 8.46 -2.78
CA CYS A 81 -5.25 9.46 -1.93
C CYS A 81 -5.67 10.88 -2.33
N ASP A 82 -5.72 11.78 -1.35
CA ASP A 82 -5.85 13.21 -1.57
C ASP A 82 -4.53 13.77 -2.14
N GLY A 83 -4.59 14.47 -3.26
CA GLY A 83 -3.42 14.93 -3.98
C GLY A 83 -2.56 15.96 -3.24
N LEU A 84 -3.13 16.68 -2.28
CA LEU A 84 -2.42 17.70 -1.50
C LEU A 84 -1.73 17.12 -0.27
N THR A 85 -2.46 16.31 0.49
CA THR A 85 -2.04 15.83 1.81
C THR A 85 -1.46 14.41 1.78
N GLY A 86 -1.73 13.65 0.71
CA GLY A 86 -1.28 12.26 0.56
C GLY A 86 -1.97 11.25 1.49
N ILE A 87 -2.92 11.69 2.35
CA ILE A 87 -3.77 10.76 3.11
C ILE A 87 -4.89 10.20 2.24
N PRO A 88 -5.59 9.14 2.68
CA PRO A 88 -6.76 8.62 2.00
C PRO A 88 -7.78 9.71 1.64
N ASN A 89 -8.34 9.61 0.44
CA ASN A 89 -9.38 10.51 -0.03
C ASN A 89 -10.79 9.97 0.33
N ARG A 90 -11.82 10.69 -0.09
CA ARG A 90 -13.23 10.32 0.13
C ARG A 90 -13.57 8.91 -0.35
N GLN A 91 -13.03 8.50 -1.51
CA GLN A 91 -13.29 7.18 -2.09
C GLN A 91 -12.74 6.07 -1.18
N ALA A 92 -11.47 6.18 -0.78
CA ALA A 92 -10.83 5.24 0.12
C ALA A 92 -11.57 5.13 1.47
N PHE A 93 -12.05 6.27 1.99
CA PHE A 93 -12.82 6.31 3.24
C PHE A 93 -14.14 5.56 3.11
N LEU A 94 -14.92 5.78 2.04
CA LEU A 94 -16.21 5.12 1.83
C LEU A 94 -16.06 3.60 1.70
N GLU A 95 -15.05 3.13 0.99
CA GLU A 95 -14.78 1.69 0.87
C GLU A 95 -14.39 1.06 2.22
N THR A 96 -13.63 1.79 3.04
CA THR A 96 -13.28 1.34 4.39
C THR A 96 -14.49 1.33 5.32
N LEU A 97 -15.31 2.38 5.27
CA LEU A 97 -16.55 2.46 6.04
C LEU A 97 -17.50 1.32 5.70
N GLU A 98 -17.64 0.98 4.42
CA GLU A 98 -18.48 -0.14 3.99
C GLU A 98 -17.98 -1.48 4.55
N ARG A 99 -16.67 -1.71 4.51
CA ARG A 99 -16.06 -2.92 5.12
C ARG A 99 -16.29 -2.99 6.63
N GLU A 100 -16.12 -1.87 7.34
CA GLU A 100 -16.36 -1.83 8.79
C GLU A 100 -17.83 -1.99 9.15
N LEU A 101 -18.74 -1.47 8.34
CA LEU A 101 -20.19 -1.72 8.49
C LEU A 101 -20.51 -3.23 8.38
N GLN A 102 -19.92 -3.92 7.42
CA GLN A 102 -20.09 -5.37 7.27
C GLN A 102 -19.49 -6.13 8.46
N ARG A 103 -18.29 -5.78 8.89
CA ARG A 103 -17.65 -6.38 10.08
C ARG A 103 -18.49 -6.18 11.34
N ALA A 104 -18.98 -4.96 11.57
CA ALA A 104 -19.82 -4.64 12.71
C ALA A 104 -21.11 -5.45 12.74
N LYS A 105 -21.78 -5.60 11.58
CA LYS A 105 -22.98 -6.43 11.46
C LYS A 105 -22.73 -7.89 11.78
N MET A 106 -21.61 -8.46 11.31
CA MET A 106 -21.27 -9.88 11.53
C MET A 106 -20.78 -10.15 12.96
N GLY A 107 -20.02 -9.23 13.55
CA GLY A 107 -19.38 -9.39 14.85
C GLY A 107 -20.11 -8.74 16.02
N ASN A 108 -21.28 -8.12 15.81
CA ASN A 108 -21.99 -7.29 16.81
C ASN A 108 -21.07 -6.26 17.50
N LYS A 109 -20.14 -5.69 16.72
CA LYS A 109 -19.19 -4.68 17.17
C LYS A 109 -19.68 -3.28 16.83
N LYS A 110 -19.14 -2.28 17.51
CA LYS A 110 -19.43 -0.87 17.24
C LYS A 110 -18.22 -0.18 16.68
N PHE A 111 -18.42 0.83 15.88
CA PHE A 111 -17.40 1.75 15.44
C PHE A 111 -17.93 3.19 15.51
N ALA A 112 -17.04 4.17 15.51
CA ALA A 112 -17.42 5.57 15.39
C ALA A 112 -16.78 6.19 14.15
N VAL A 113 -17.47 7.19 13.63
CA VAL A 113 -16.95 8.08 12.60
C VAL A 113 -16.92 9.50 13.18
N LEU A 114 -15.73 10.10 13.19
CA LEU A 114 -15.55 11.49 13.55
C LEU A 114 -15.47 12.31 12.27
N PHE A 115 -16.25 13.36 12.21
CA PHE A 115 -16.14 14.40 11.19
C PHE A 115 -15.49 15.63 11.82
N MET A 116 -14.50 16.19 11.16
CA MET A 116 -13.74 17.37 11.60
C MET A 116 -13.68 18.36 10.47
N ASP A 117 -13.77 19.64 10.84
CA ASP A 117 -13.65 20.78 9.94
C ASP A 117 -12.69 21.80 10.57
N LEU A 118 -11.93 22.53 9.79
CA LEU A 118 -10.99 23.52 10.30
C LEU A 118 -11.67 24.88 10.44
N ASP A 119 -11.95 25.27 11.66
CA ASP A 119 -12.55 26.57 11.97
C ASP A 119 -11.78 27.74 11.31
N ALA A 120 -12.53 28.58 10.62
CA ALA A 120 -12.02 29.78 9.96
C ALA A 120 -10.94 29.53 8.88
N PHE A 121 -10.88 28.35 8.28
CA PHE A 121 -9.91 28.02 7.22
C PHE A 121 -9.99 29.00 6.04
N LYS A 122 -11.20 29.38 5.62
CA LYS A 122 -11.39 30.40 4.58
C LYS A 122 -10.69 31.71 4.94
N ARG A 123 -10.78 32.16 6.21
CA ARG A 123 -10.12 33.40 6.65
C ARG A 123 -8.60 33.31 6.54
N ILE A 124 -8.03 32.13 6.77
CA ILE A 124 -6.59 31.88 6.60
C ILE A 124 -6.21 32.06 5.13
N ASN A 125 -6.96 31.43 4.22
CA ASN A 125 -6.74 31.59 2.79
C ASN A 125 -6.88 33.05 2.33
N ASP A 126 -7.93 33.74 2.79
CA ASP A 126 -8.19 35.13 2.40
C ASP A 126 -7.13 36.11 2.95
N THR A 127 -6.48 35.78 4.09
CA THR A 127 -5.52 36.66 4.76
C THR A 127 -4.07 36.32 4.38
N LEU A 128 -3.72 35.05 4.27
CA LEU A 128 -2.34 34.58 4.12
C LEU A 128 -2.09 33.91 2.76
N GLY A 129 -3.12 33.79 1.95
CA GLY A 129 -3.07 33.14 0.63
C GLY A 129 -3.27 31.62 0.68
N HIS A 130 -3.59 31.05 -0.48
CA HIS A 130 -3.89 29.61 -0.64
C HIS A 130 -2.69 28.71 -0.28
N ASP A 131 -1.46 29.17 -0.53
CA ASP A 131 -0.25 28.39 -0.19
C ASP A 131 -0.13 28.16 1.32
N ALA A 132 -0.50 29.15 2.14
CA ALA A 132 -0.52 29.00 3.59
C ALA A 132 -1.62 28.04 4.06
N GLY A 133 -2.79 28.10 3.42
CA GLY A 133 -3.86 27.13 3.66
C GLY A 133 -3.46 25.70 3.30
N ASP A 134 -2.80 25.51 2.16
CA ASP A 134 -2.29 24.21 1.71
C ASP A 134 -1.25 23.64 2.69
N GLN A 135 -0.35 24.50 3.19
CA GLN A 135 0.62 24.10 4.23
C GLN A 135 -0.08 23.70 5.53
N LEU A 136 -1.09 24.45 5.96
CA LEU A 136 -1.88 24.12 7.14
C LEU A 136 -2.54 22.74 6.99
N LEU A 137 -3.18 22.47 5.86
CA LEU A 137 -3.82 21.17 5.58
C LEU A 137 -2.82 20.01 5.65
N LYS A 138 -1.60 20.18 5.12
CA LYS A 138 -0.52 19.19 5.23
C LYS A 138 -0.10 18.97 6.69
N MET A 139 0.12 20.03 7.43
CA MET A 139 0.51 19.95 8.86
C MET A 139 -0.57 19.28 9.71
N VAL A 140 -1.85 19.59 9.47
CA VAL A 140 -2.98 18.93 10.16
C VAL A 140 -3.01 17.45 9.83
N SER A 141 -2.84 17.09 8.57
CA SER A 141 -2.81 15.70 8.11
C SER A 141 -1.70 14.90 8.77
N GLU A 142 -0.49 15.46 8.85
CA GLU A 142 0.66 14.84 9.52
C GLU A 142 0.39 14.66 11.02
N ARG A 143 -0.10 15.70 11.69
CA ARG A 143 -0.41 15.64 13.12
C ARG A 143 -1.49 14.63 13.46
N LEU A 144 -2.55 14.54 12.63
CA LEU A 144 -3.60 13.54 12.81
C LEU A 144 -3.09 12.11 12.57
N ARG A 145 -2.13 11.93 11.64
CA ARG A 145 -1.48 10.64 11.37
C ARG A 145 -0.58 10.20 12.52
N GLU A 146 0.14 11.13 13.15
CA GLU A 146 1.05 10.85 14.26
C GLU A 146 0.33 10.61 15.59
N THR A 147 -0.96 10.98 15.69
CA THR A 147 -1.74 10.76 16.91
C THR A 147 -1.96 9.26 17.11
N PRO A 148 -1.45 8.64 18.21
CA PRO A 148 -1.57 7.22 18.47
C PRO A 148 -3.04 6.80 18.53
N ARG A 149 -3.38 5.74 17.83
CA ARG A 149 -4.72 5.14 17.90
C ARG A 149 -4.84 4.30 19.17
N PRO A 150 -6.03 4.15 19.76
CA PRO A 150 -6.24 3.20 20.87
C PRO A 150 -5.80 1.78 20.50
N SER A 151 -5.94 1.36 19.23
CA SER A 151 -5.47 0.07 18.70
C SER A 151 -3.95 -0.07 18.66
N ASP A 152 -3.20 1.03 18.49
CA ASP A 152 -1.74 1.01 18.43
C ASP A 152 -1.10 0.76 19.82
N LEU A 153 -1.85 1.02 20.89
CA LEU A 153 -1.44 0.71 22.28
C LEU A 153 -1.56 -0.79 22.60
N VAL A 154 -2.39 -1.54 21.89
CA VAL A 154 -2.63 -2.97 22.11
C VAL A 154 -1.78 -3.85 21.18
N SER A 155 -1.37 -3.36 20.01
CA SER A 155 -0.65 -4.12 18.97
C SER A 155 0.86 -3.88 18.96
N ARG A 156 1.53 -3.77 20.08
CA ARG A 156 3.00 -3.89 20.14
C ARG A 156 3.45 -5.36 20.07
N GLY A 157 2.84 -6.13 19.18
CA GLY A 157 3.28 -7.46 18.75
C GLY A 157 3.96 -7.35 17.39
N GLU A 158 5.18 -7.85 17.31
CA GLU A 158 6.09 -7.81 16.18
C GLU A 158 5.42 -8.21 14.84
N GLY A 159 5.67 -7.43 13.79
CA GLY A 159 5.69 -7.97 12.42
C GLY A 159 4.43 -7.87 11.60
N VAL A 160 3.52 -6.92 11.80
CA VAL A 160 2.43 -6.67 10.84
C VAL A 160 2.81 -5.50 9.95
N GLU A 161 3.16 -5.80 8.68
CA GLU A 161 3.18 -4.82 7.62
C GLU A 161 1.82 -4.09 7.62
N HIS A 162 1.83 -2.81 7.94
CA HIS A 162 0.66 -1.96 7.84
C HIS A 162 0.29 -1.84 6.37
N ASP A 163 -0.64 -2.70 5.91
CA ASP A 163 -1.26 -2.55 4.60
C ASP A 163 -1.86 -1.14 4.54
N ALA A 164 -1.66 -0.43 3.44
CA ALA A 164 -2.23 0.90 3.18
C ALA A 164 -3.76 0.96 3.39
N ARG A 165 -4.41 -0.20 3.51
CA ARG A 165 -5.83 -0.39 3.86
C ARG A 165 -6.15 -0.07 5.32
N ASP A 166 -5.20 -0.26 6.26
CA ASP A 166 -5.39 0.09 7.68
C ASP A 166 -5.16 1.60 7.93
N ALA A 167 -4.45 2.27 7.03
CA ALA A 167 -4.27 3.72 7.04
C ALA A 167 -5.54 4.51 6.71
N ALA A 168 -6.57 3.87 6.14
CA ALA A 168 -7.82 4.53 5.72
C ALA A 168 -8.77 4.92 6.87
N SER A 169 -8.35 4.73 8.14
CA SER A 169 -9.09 5.27 9.28
C SER A 169 -9.06 6.80 9.35
N LEU A 170 -8.05 7.46 8.76
CA LEU A 170 -7.98 8.91 8.57
C LEU A 170 -8.13 9.21 7.09
N ALA A 171 -8.99 10.18 6.73
CA ALA A 171 -9.15 10.64 5.36
C ALA A 171 -9.48 12.13 5.30
N ARG A 172 -9.19 12.75 4.15
CA ARG A 172 -9.65 14.08 3.80
C ARG A 172 -10.75 13.96 2.74
N LEU A 173 -11.93 14.51 3.04
CA LEU A 173 -13.08 14.42 2.13
C LEU A 173 -13.05 15.49 1.03
N GLY A 174 -12.38 16.60 1.30
CA GLY A 174 -12.21 17.74 0.41
C GLY A 174 -12.18 19.05 1.22
N GLY A 175 -11.65 20.13 0.64
CA GLY A 175 -11.54 21.41 1.35
C GLY A 175 -10.79 21.27 2.66
N ASP A 176 -11.43 21.64 3.76
CA ASP A 176 -10.95 21.59 5.15
C ASP A 176 -11.57 20.44 5.98
N GLU A 177 -12.30 19.53 5.32
CA GLU A 177 -13.01 18.44 5.97
C GLU A 177 -12.14 17.17 6.10
N PHE A 178 -12.00 16.68 7.32
CA PHE A 178 -11.32 15.43 7.66
C PHE A 178 -12.27 14.45 8.33
N THR A 179 -11.98 13.16 8.19
CA THR A 179 -12.73 12.10 8.89
C THR A 179 -11.77 11.10 9.51
N ILE A 180 -12.18 10.55 10.66
CA ILE A 180 -11.50 9.42 11.30
C ILE A 180 -12.54 8.34 11.58
N LEU A 181 -12.22 7.10 11.20
CA LEU A 181 -12.98 5.92 11.57
C LEU A 181 -12.27 5.22 12.72
N ILE A 182 -12.98 4.97 13.80
CA ILE A 182 -12.49 4.26 15.00
C ILE A 182 -13.23 2.94 15.08
N PRO A 183 -12.57 1.82 14.75
CA PRO A 183 -13.16 0.50 14.85
C PRO A 183 -13.20 0.00 16.31
N ASP A 184 -13.95 -1.08 16.54
CA ASP A 184 -13.93 -1.89 17.76
C ASP A 184 -14.14 -1.09 19.07
N LEU A 185 -15.15 -0.23 19.12
CA LEU A 185 -15.52 0.45 20.35
C LEU A 185 -16.10 -0.56 21.38
N GLU A 186 -15.42 -0.70 22.51
CA GLU A 186 -15.94 -1.41 23.66
C GLU A 186 -17.09 -0.62 24.32
N ARG A 187 -17.99 -1.37 25.02
CA ARG A 187 -19.13 -0.77 25.73
C ARG A 187 -18.70 -0.12 27.04
#